data_34dd3dc1a10911ddfc035a2901d81aaf
#
_entry.id   34dd3dc1a10911ddfc035a2901d81aaf
#
_cell.length_a   1.000
_cell.length_b   1.000
_cell.length_c   1.000
_cell.angle_alpha   90.00
_cell.angle_beta   90.00
_cell.angle_gamma   90.00
#
_symmetry.space_group_name_H-M   'P 1'
#
loop_
_entity.id
_entity.type
_entity.pdbx_description
1 polymer ?
#
loop_
_entity_poly.entity_id
_entity_poly.type
_entity_poly.pdbx_seq_one_letter_code
_entity_poly.pdbx_strand_id
1 'polypeptide(L)'
;ETHVESDPDYRAYVMESVSPARWYETRPGRWIAEQDWPSSNINKKKLFLCPDGLCNSSTNFEIKVKSPEHCGQSSGEYFPFAFAAELPDEQALDDASSACFDGESLDHSIDIIGAPILRLNVSSDKPYAQLVVRLNDLRPDGTSALITYGVLNLTHHTSHEHPSELSPHQRYDVQLSLD
;
A
#
# COMPACT_ATOMS: atom_id res chain seq x y z
N GLU A 1 -5.89 -35.74 20.94
CA GLU A 1 -6.33 -35.46 19.58
C GLU A 1 -6.30 -33.96 19.39
N THR A 2 -5.50 -33.51 18.47
CA THR A 2 -5.44 -32.09 18.08
C THR A 2 -6.54 -31.86 17.05
N HIS A 3 -7.53 -31.04 17.38
CA HIS A 3 -8.64 -30.69 16.47
C HIS A 3 -8.22 -29.70 15.36
N VAL A 4 -6.97 -29.77 14.88
CA VAL A 4 -6.41 -28.88 13.85
C VAL A 4 -7.20 -28.97 12.53
N GLU A 5 -7.77 -30.13 12.22
CA GLU A 5 -8.58 -30.35 11.01
C GLU A 5 -9.90 -29.56 10.99
N SER A 6 -10.36 -29.09 12.15
CA SER A 6 -11.58 -28.28 12.27
C SER A 6 -11.29 -26.77 12.39
N ASP A 7 -10.01 -26.40 12.43
CA ASP A 7 -9.61 -24.99 12.50
C ASP A 7 -9.81 -24.30 11.12
N PRO A 8 -10.20 -23.02 11.11
CA PRO A 8 -10.26 -22.24 9.88
C PRO A 8 -8.90 -22.15 9.19
N ASP A 9 -8.88 -22.23 7.87
CA ASP A 9 -7.65 -22.12 7.06
C ASP A 9 -6.96 -20.78 7.24
N TYR A 10 -7.73 -19.73 7.51
CA TYR A 10 -7.21 -18.38 7.67
C TYR A 10 -7.80 -17.69 8.90
N ARG A 11 -6.93 -17.13 9.72
CA ARG A 11 -7.29 -16.23 10.83
C ARG A 11 -6.48 -14.96 10.75
N ALA A 12 -7.13 -13.82 10.88
CA ALA A 12 -6.48 -12.53 10.90
C ALA A 12 -7.09 -11.60 11.96
N TYR A 13 -6.27 -10.73 12.50
CA TYR A 13 -6.73 -9.62 13.32
C TYR A 13 -6.91 -8.40 12.41
N VAL A 14 -8.15 -8.01 12.19
CA VAL A 14 -8.49 -6.82 11.41
C VAL A 14 -8.40 -5.61 12.33
N MET A 15 -7.43 -4.77 12.08
CA MET A 15 -7.21 -3.54 12.85
C MET A 15 -8.21 -2.47 12.43
N GLU A 16 -8.75 -1.73 13.39
CA GLU A 16 -9.59 -0.58 13.11
C GLU A 16 -8.76 0.64 12.69
N SER A 17 -9.40 1.54 11.93
CA SER A 17 -8.88 2.86 11.65
C SER A 17 -8.78 3.67 12.94
N VAL A 18 -7.57 4.11 13.26
CA VAL A 18 -7.30 4.99 14.40
C VAL A 18 -6.39 6.15 13.96
N SER A 19 -6.38 7.22 14.71
CA SER A 19 -5.43 8.32 14.44
C SER A 19 -4.00 7.79 14.42
N PRO A 20 -3.19 8.15 13.41
CA PRO A 20 -1.82 7.66 13.31
C PRO A 20 -1.00 8.11 14.53
N ALA A 21 -0.17 7.21 15.04
CA ALA A 21 0.74 7.47 16.12
C ALA A 21 1.92 6.48 16.06
N ARG A 22 3.10 6.96 16.46
CA ARG A 22 4.32 6.14 16.48
C ARG A 22 4.26 4.96 17.44
N TRP A 23 3.33 4.99 18.38
CA TRP A 23 3.12 3.92 19.34
C TRP A 23 1.69 3.90 19.86
N TYR A 24 1.17 2.69 20.12
CA TYR A 24 -0.13 2.47 20.75
C TYR A 24 0.00 1.52 21.93
N GLU A 25 -0.64 1.84 23.03
CA GLU A 25 -0.77 0.90 24.15
C GLU A 25 -1.62 -0.31 23.77
N THR A 26 -2.72 -0.06 23.04
CA THR A 26 -3.59 -1.08 22.47
C THR A 26 -4.02 -0.67 21.07
N ARG A 27 -4.09 -1.63 20.16
CA ARG A 27 -4.63 -1.40 18.83
C ARG A 27 -6.02 -2.04 18.75
N PRO A 28 -7.10 -1.25 18.63
CA PRO A 28 -8.44 -1.81 18.50
C PRO A 28 -8.59 -2.59 17.19
N GLY A 29 -9.43 -3.61 17.23
CA GLY A 29 -9.69 -4.47 16.10
C GLY A 29 -10.47 -5.70 16.51
N ARG A 30 -10.64 -6.63 15.58
CA ARG A 30 -11.32 -7.89 15.82
C ARG A 30 -10.66 -9.04 15.09
N TRP A 31 -10.78 -10.24 15.65
CA TRP A 31 -10.41 -11.46 14.97
C TRP A 31 -11.48 -11.86 13.98
N ILE A 32 -11.04 -12.27 12.79
CA ILE A 32 -11.86 -12.94 11.78
C ILE A 32 -11.30 -14.33 11.51
N ALA A 33 -12.15 -15.19 10.99
CA ALA A 33 -11.79 -16.54 10.61
C ALA A 33 -12.54 -16.93 9.33
N GLU A 34 -11.80 -17.47 8.36
CA GLU A 34 -12.32 -17.95 7.08
C GLU A 34 -12.04 -19.45 6.96
N GLN A 35 -13.04 -20.20 6.57
CA GLN A 35 -12.91 -21.67 6.49
C GLN A 35 -11.99 -22.10 5.34
N ASP A 36 -11.98 -21.34 4.26
CA ASP A 36 -11.18 -21.59 3.06
C ASP A 36 -10.37 -20.35 2.69
N TRP A 37 -9.21 -20.54 2.07
CA TRP A 37 -8.43 -19.46 1.49
C TRP A 37 -8.04 -19.76 0.03
N PRO A 38 -8.31 -18.87 -0.94
CA PRO A 38 -8.99 -17.56 -0.78
C PRO A 38 -10.48 -17.70 -0.46
N SER A 39 -10.95 -16.91 0.49
CA SER A 39 -12.33 -16.95 0.94
C SER A 39 -13.31 -16.43 -0.11
N SER A 40 -14.49 -17.05 -0.17
CA SER A 40 -15.63 -16.58 -0.99
C SER A 40 -16.23 -15.26 -0.49
N ASN A 41 -15.93 -14.86 0.75
CA ASN A 41 -16.37 -13.59 1.33
C ASN A 41 -15.56 -12.39 0.84
N ILE A 42 -14.42 -12.65 0.18
CA ILE A 42 -13.56 -11.57 -0.34
C ILE A 42 -14.05 -11.11 -1.72
N ASN A 43 -14.42 -9.84 -1.79
CA ASN A 43 -14.77 -9.19 -3.03
C ASN A 43 -13.58 -8.39 -3.57
N LYS A 44 -13.03 -8.80 -4.73
CA LYS A 44 -11.95 -8.05 -5.38
C LYS A 44 -12.50 -6.76 -5.97
N LYS A 45 -12.05 -5.62 -5.45
CA LYS A 45 -12.36 -4.29 -5.99
C LYS A 45 -11.21 -3.83 -6.89
N LYS A 46 -11.52 -3.42 -8.10
CA LYS A 46 -10.57 -2.82 -9.04
C LYS A 46 -10.88 -1.34 -9.20
N LEU A 47 -9.87 -0.51 -8.96
CA LEU A 47 -9.92 0.93 -9.17
C LEU A 47 -8.84 1.33 -10.17
N PHE A 48 -9.05 2.46 -10.83
CA PHE A 48 -8.09 3.03 -11.76
C PHE A 48 -7.61 4.37 -11.23
N LEU A 49 -6.32 4.64 -11.44
CA LEU A 49 -5.75 5.96 -11.21
C LEU A 49 -6.25 6.89 -12.31
N CYS A 50 -6.77 8.05 -11.94
CA CYS A 50 -7.29 9.07 -12.84
C CYS A 50 -6.75 10.45 -12.46
N PRO A 51 -6.81 11.45 -13.33
CA PRO A 51 -6.33 12.80 -12.99
C PRO A 51 -6.95 13.39 -11.73
N ASP A 52 -8.20 13.06 -11.46
CA ASP A 52 -9.00 13.61 -10.35
C ASP A 52 -9.10 12.63 -9.16
N GLY A 53 -8.32 11.52 -9.13
CA GLY A 53 -8.31 10.55 -8.04
C GLY A 53 -8.50 9.10 -8.47
N LEU A 54 -9.18 8.29 -7.64
CA LEU A 54 -9.49 6.89 -7.96
C LEU A 54 -10.85 6.79 -8.64
N CYS A 55 -10.93 6.07 -9.75
CA CYS A 55 -12.15 5.89 -10.52
C CYS A 55 -12.45 4.44 -10.91
N ASN A 56 -13.70 4.20 -11.33
CA ASN A 56 -14.19 2.88 -11.72
C ASN A 56 -13.89 2.52 -13.19
N SER A 57 -13.38 3.47 -13.98
CA SER A 57 -13.05 3.28 -15.40
C SER A 57 -11.67 3.82 -15.72
N SER A 58 -10.98 3.18 -16.66
CA SER A 58 -9.64 3.60 -17.06
C SER A 58 -9.67 4.91 -17.86
N THR A 59 -8.72 5.79 -17.57
CA THR A 59 -8.44 7.02 -18.29
C THR A 59 -6.97 7.05 -18.67
N ASN A 60 -6.68 7.43 -19.92
CA ASN A 60 -5.30 7.61 -20.35
C ASN A 60 -4.79 8.98 -19.88
N PHE A 61 -3.81 9.00 -19.00
CA PHE A 61 -3.10 10.21 -18.60
C PHE A 61 -1.66 9.88 -18.22
N GLU A 62 -0.84 10.89 -18.13
CA GLU A 62 0.55 10.78 -17.73
C GLU A 62 0.87 11.87 -16.71
N ILE A 63 1.58 11.48 -15.66
CA ILE A 63 2.10 12.42 -14.67
C ILE A 63 3.60 12.23 -14.52
N LYS A 64 4.29 13.29 -14.15
CA LYS A 64 5.71 13.25 -13.77
C LYS A 64 5.80 13.36 -12.26
N VAL A 65 6.47 12.39 -11.66
CA VAL A 65 6.70 12.35 -10.23
C VAL A 65 8.19 12.53 -9.96
N LYS A 66 8.51 13.41 -9.03
CA LYS A 66 9.84 13.59 -8.48
C LYS A 66 9.71 13.97 -7.02
N SER A 67 9.73 12.98 -6.17
CA SER A 67 9.70 13.22 -4.73
C SER A 67 11.06 13.72 -4.24
N PRO A 68 11.11 14.62 -3.26
CA PRO A 68 12.35 15.02 -2.61
C PRO A 68 12.93 13.86 -1.78
N GLU A 69 14.24 13.92 -1.49
CA GLU A 69 14.95 12.86 -0.76
C GLU A 69 14.40 12.60 0.66
N HIS A 70 13.77 13.60 1.27
CA HIS A 70 13.18 13.49 2.60
C HIS A 70 11.73 12.94 2.59
N CYS A 71 11.14 12.63 1.46
CA CYS A 71 9.84 11.98 1.38
C CYS A 71 9.93 10.57 1.96
N GLY A 72 9.02 10.22 2.85
CA GLY A 72 8.99 8.95 3.57
C GLY A 72 9.47 9.02 5.03
N GLN A 73 9.71 10.21 5.57
CA GLN A 73 10.15 10.37 6.96
C GLN A 73 9.09 9.93 7.99
N SER A 74 7.82 9.93 7.60
CA SER A 74 6.71 9.47 8.45
C SER A 74 6.42 7.97 8.31
N SER A 75 7.24 7.19 7.60
CA SER A 75 6.98 5.77 7.32
C SER A 75 7.22 4.84 8.52
N GLY A 76 7.79 5.33 9.62
CA GLY A 76 8.18 4.50 10.75
C GLY A 76 9.40 3.63 10.46
N GLU A 77 9.62 2.59 11.26
CA GLU A 77 10.71 1.64 11.08
C GLU A 77 10.22 0.37 10.37
N TYR A 78 10.90 -0.02 9.30
CA TYR A 78 10.56 -1.23 8.54
C TYR A 78 10.68 -2.50 9.39
N PHE A 79 11.75 -2.62 10.15
CA PHE A 79 11.99 -3.76 11.03
C PHE A 79 12.62 -3.29 12.34
N PRO A 80 11.79 -2.99 13.33
CA PRO A 80 12.29 -2.57 14.64
C PRO A 80 12.98 -3.75 15.34
N PHE A 81 14.26 -3.63 15.59
CA PHE A 81 15.04 -4.70 16.23
C PHE A 81 15.04 -4.61 17.76
N ALA A 82 14.54 -3.55 18.33
CA ALA A 82 14.63 -3.30 19.77
C ALA A 82 13.35 -2.66 20.35
N PHE A 83 13.40 -2.37 21.64
CA PHE A 83 12.35 -1.64 22.34
C PHE A 83 12.15 -0.24 21.73
N ALA A 84 10.91 0.23 21.74
CA ALA A 84 10.49 1.52 21.19
C ALA A 84 10.51 1.61 19.64
N ALA A 85 10.08 0.53 18.99
CA ALA A 85 9.76 0.57 17.57
C ALA A 85 8.79 1.69 17.22
N GLU A 86 9.13 2.50 16.23
CA GLU A 86 8.26 3.55 15.73
C GLU A 86 7.36 3.01 14.61
N LEU A 87 6.05 3.01 14.86
CA LEU A 87 5.04 2.78 13.84
C LEU A 87 4.97 3.98 12.88
N PRO A 88 4.38 3.81 11.68
CA PRO A 88 4.13 4.93 10.79
C PRO A 88 3.32 6.04 11.48
N ASP A 89 3.81 7.26 11.37
CA ASP A 89 3.16 8.47 11.87
C ASP A 89 2.18 9.03 10.82
N GLU A 90 1.65 10.21 11.05
CA GLU A 90 0.78 10.94 10.15
C GLU A 90 1.46 11.19 8.79
N GLN A 91 0.80 10.81 7.69
CA GLN A 91 1.41 10.76 6.36
C GLN A 91 1.25 12.05 5.54
N ALA A 92 0.51 13.05 5.98
CA ALA A 92 0.15 14.23 5.18
C ALA A 92 1.37 14.99 4.63
N LEU A 93 2.49 15.06 5.37
CA LEU A 93 3.71 15.70 4.87
C LEU A 93 4.34 14.94 3.70
N ASP A 94 4.33 13.62 3.76
CA ASP A 94 4.83 12.77 2.68
C ASP A 94 3.84 12.74 1.52
N ASP A 95 2.55 12.82 1.77
CA ASP A 95 1.50 12.92 0.77
C ASP A 95 1.63 14.23 -0.04
N ALA A 96 1.91 15.35 0.63
CA ALA A 96 2.16 16.64 -0.04
C ALA A 96 3.38 16.62 -1.00
N SER A 97 4.27 15.64 -0.84
CA SER A 97 5.46 15.43 -1.68
C SER A 97 5.32 14.25 -2.64
N SER A 98 4.13 13.69 -2.76
CA SER A 98 3.81 12.50 -3.56
C SER A 98 2.72 12.81 -4.59
N ALA A 99 2.55 11.92 -5.55
CA ALA A 99 1.35 11.90 -6.37
C ALA A 99 0.24 11.15 -5.62
N CYS A 100 -0.82 11.85 -5.27
CA CYS A 100 -1.96 11.29 -4.54
C CYS A 100 -3.16 11.07 -5.46
N PHE A 101 -3.90 10.00 -5.19
CA PHE A 101 -5.10 9.61 -5.91
C PHE A 101 -6.18 9.27 -4.88
N ASP A 102 -6.97 10.25 -4.52
CA ASP A 102 -7.99 10.09 -3.49
C ASP A 102 -9.21 9.37 -4.06
N GLY A 103 -9.79 8.49 -3.25
CA GLY A 103 -11.08 7.87 -3.54
C GLY A 103 -12.24 8.73 -3.04
N GLU A 104 -13.44 8.36 -3.46
CA GLU A 104 -14.68 8.93 -2.87
C GLU A 104 -14.78 8.51 -1.39
N SER A 105 -15.43 9.37 -0.60
CA SER A 105 -15.75 9.03 0.80
C SER A 105 -16.56 7.74 0.86
N LEU A 106 -16.21 6.88 1.80
CA LEU A 106 -16.90 5.62 2.00
C LEU A 106 -18.19 5.85 2.79
N ASP A 107 -19.30 5.30 2.32
CA ASP A 107 -20.60 5.35 3.02
C ASP A 107 -20.61 4.44 4.27
N HIS A 108 -19.71 3.45 4.33
CA HIS A 108 -19.56 2.51 5.42
C HIS A 108 -18.11 2.02 5.50
N SER A 109 -17.72 1.53 6.66
CA SER A 109 -16.39 0.94 6.85
C SER A 109 -16.20 -0.31 5.97
N ILE A 110 -14.99 -0.48 5.46
CA ILE A 110 -14.58 -1.69 4.71
C ILE A 110 -13.38 -2.32 5.37
N ASP A 111 -13.31 -3.63 5.33
CA ASP A 111 -12.12 -4.38 5.72
C ASP A 111 -11.27 -4.67 4.48
N ILE A 112 -9.97 -4.50 4.61
CA ILE A 112 -9.01 -4.85 3.56
C ILE A 112 -8.26 -6.09 4.04
N ILE A 113 -8.36 -7.18 3.26
CA ILE A 113 -7.70 -8.44 3.57
C ILE A 113 -6.94 -8.92 2.34
N GLY A 114 -5.69 -9.25 2.54
CA GLY A 114 -4.75 -9.59 1.46
C GLY A 114 -3.92 -8.39 1.03
N ALA A 115 -3.04 -8.61 0.06
CA ALA A 115 -2.11 -7.60 -0.45
C ALA A 115 -2.73 -6.86 -1.64
N PRO A 116 -2.92 -5.53 -1.56
CA PRO A 116 -3.30 -4.73 -2.72
C PRO A 116 -2.25 -4.81 -3.82
N ILE A 117 -2.69 -4.83 -5.07
CA ILE A 117 -1.78 -4.91 -6.24
C ILE A 117 -1.95 -3.68 -7.09
N LEU A 118 -0.86 -2.98 -7.34
CA LEU A 118 -0.79 -1.86 -8.27
C LEU A 118 -0.15 -2.30 -9.58
N ARG A 119 -0.74 -1.88 -10.72
CA ARG A 119 -0.17 -2.06 -12.05
C ARG A 119 -0.02 -0.70 -12.72
N LEU A 120 1.19 -0.44 -13.21
CA LEU A 120 1.54 0.83 -13.83
C LEU A 120 2.33 0.60 -15.11
N ASN A 121 2.22 1.55 -16.03
CA ASN A 121 3.16 1.73 -17.12
C ASN A 121 4.05 2.92 -16.77
N VAL A 122 5.33 2.69 -16.52
CA VAL A 122 6.28 3.68 -15.99
C VAL A 122 7.46 3.87 -16.93
N SER A 123 8.07 5.05 -16.88
CA SER A 123 9.36 5.32 -17.48
C SER A 123 10.20 6.19 -16.55
N SER A 124 11.53 6.12 -16.69
CA SER A 124 12.47 6.95 -15.94
C SER A 124 13.38 7.68 -16.92
N ASP A 125 13.86 8.87 -16.55
CA ASP A 125 14.94 9.59 -17.24
C ASP A 125 16.33 9.13 -16.79
N LYS A 126 16.40 8.18 -15.85
CA LYS A 126 17.63 7.62 -15.27
C LYS A 126 17.64 6.09 -15.40
N PRO A 127 18.84 5.48 -15.47
CA PRO A 127 18.98 4.02 -15.52
C PRO A 127 18.60 3.30 -14.21
N TYR A 128 18.54 4.04 -13.10
CA TYR A 128 18.17 3.53 -11.78
C TYR A 128 17.06 4.37 -11.20
N ALA A 129 16.00 3.74 -10.77
CA ALA A 129 14.88 4.41 -10.10
C ALA A 129 14.16 3.44 -9.16
N GLN A 130 13.50 3.98 -8.16
CA GLN A 130 12.64 3.23 -7.24
C GLN A 130 11.23 3.78 -7.30
N LEU A 131 10.27 2.88 -7.20
CA LEU A 131 8.86 3.19 -7.05
C LEU A 131 8.45 2.81 -5.62
N VAL A 132 7.96 3.79 -4.87
CA VAL A 132 7.36 3.58 -3.56
C VAL A 132 5.88 3.94 -3.66
N VAL A 133 5.03 3.06 -3.19
CA VAL A 133 3.57 3.24 -3.22
C VAL A 133 3.02 3.00 -1.83
N ARG A 134 2.18 3.91 -1.37
CA ARG A 134 1.48 3.81 -0.09
C ARG A 134 -0.02 3.72 -0.35
N LEU A 135 -0.69 2.90 0.42
CA LEU A 135 -2.15 2.92 0.57
C LEU A 135 -2.46 3.50 1.94
N ASN A 136 -3.16 4.61 1.96
CA ASN A 136 -3.49 5.34 3.18
C ASN A 136 -5.00 5.37 3.41
N ASP A 137 -5.39 5.45 4.66
CA ASP A 137 -6.73 5.78 5.11
C ASP A 137 -6.79 7.30 5.38
N LEU A 138 -7.46 8.02 4.47
CA LEU A 138 -7.73 9.44 4.64
C LEU A 138 -8.97 9.60 5.53
N ARG A 139 -8.74 9.96 6.76
CA ARG A 139 -9.74 10.01 7.81
C ARG A 139 -10.61 11.29 7.73
N PRO A 140 -11.82 11.27 8.31
CA PRO A 140 -12.72 12.45 8.32
C PRO A 140 -12.14 13.69 9.01
N ASP A 141 -11.16 13.52 9.91
CA ASP A 141 -10.46 14.60 10.59
C ASP A 141 -9.31 15.19 9.74
N GLY A 142 -9.09 14.65 8.54
CA GLY A 142 -8.05 15.07 7.59
C GLY A 142 -6.69 14.41 7.82
N THR A 143 -6.56 13.53 8.82
CA THR A 143 -5.32 12.78 9.02
C THR A 143 -5.20 11.64 8.01
N SER A 144 -3.98 11.35 7.59
CA SER A 144 -3.63 10.28 6.64
C SER A 144 -2.86 9.19 7.36
N ALA A 145 -3.50 8.03 7.53
CA ALA A 145 -2.93 6.88 8.22
C ALA A 145 -2.44 5.82 7.23
N LEU A 146 -1.19 5.38 7.36
CA LEU A 146 -0.66 4.32 6.51
C LEU A 146 -1.37 3.00 6.80
N ILE A 147 -1.94 2.37 5.76
CA ILE A 147 -2.47 1.01 5.81
C ILE A 147 -1.37 0.02 5.46
N THR A 148 -0.77 0.21 4.29
CA THR A 148 0.31 -0.63 3.76
C THR A 148 1.08 0.11 2.68
N TYR A 149 2.25 -0.41 2.32
CA TYR A 149 3.07 0.15 1.26
C TYR A 149 3.80 -0.95 0.49
N GLY A 150 4.39 -0.58 -0.64
CA GLY A 150 5.27 -1.45 -1.40
C GLY A 150 6.40 -0.66 -2.03
N VAL A 151 7.53 -1.32 -2.21
CA VAL A 151 8.73 -0.75 -2.83
C VAL A 151 9.17 -1.64 -3.98
N LEU A 152 9.39 -1.04 -5.14
CA LEU A 152 9.95 -1.72 -6.30
C LEU A 152 11.19 -0.96 -6.79
N ASN A 153 12.35 -1.60 -6.73
CA ASN A 153 13.49 -1.16 -7.52
C ASN A 153 13.18 -1.47 -8.99
N LEU A 154 13.06 -0.45 -9.81
CA LEU A 154 12.64 -0.60 -11.21
C LEU A 154 13.67 -1.37 -12.07
N THR A 155 14.90 -1.54 -11.62
CA THR A 155 15.86 -2.46 -12.29
C THR A 155 15.41 -3.92 -12.19
N HIS A 156 14.48 -4.24 -11.28
CA HIS A 156 13.89 -5.56 -11.10
C HIS A 156 12.55 -5.73 -11.85
N HIS A 157 12.24 -4.85 -12.80
CA HIS A 157 10.97 -4.83 -13.54
C HIS A 157 10.63 -6.16 -14.25
N THR A 158 11.64 -6.94 -14.63
CA THR A 158 11.44 -8.26 -15.25
C THR A 158 11.85 -9.43 -14.37
N SER A 159 12.86 -9.24 -13.51
CA SER A 159 13.41 -10.32 -12.69
C SER A 159 14.09 -9.77 -11.43
N HIS A 160 13.83 -10.40 -10.30
CA HIS A 160 14.56 -10.10 -9.06
C HIS A 160 15.94 -10.78 -9.02
N GLU A 161 16.11 -11.87 -9.76
CA GLU A 161 17.37 -12.62 -9.83
C GLU A 161 18.35 -11.97 -10.81
N HIS A 162 17.83 -11.39 -11.91
CA HIS A 162 18.63 -10.79 -12.97
C HIS A 162 18.18 -9.34 -13.21
N PRO A 163 18.54 -8.41 -12.32
CA PRO A 163 18.20 -7.00 -12.48
C PRO A 163 18.91 -6.39 -13.69
N SER A 164 18.24 -5.47 -14.37
CA SER A 164 18.76 -4.78 -15.54
C SER A 164 18.51 -3.28 -15.45
N GLU A 165 19.46 -2.48 -15.94
CA GLU A 165 19.30 -1.03 -16.01
C GLU A 165 18.11 -0.64 -16.89
N LEU A 166 17.44 0.44 -16.52
CA LEU A 166 16.40 1.03 -17.34
C LEU A 166 17.02 1.77 -18.53
N SER A 167 16.40 1.63 -19.68
CA SER A 167 16.67 2.55 -20.81
C SER A 167 15.90 3.84 -20.57
N PRO A 168 16.57 5.01 -20.54
CA PRO A 168 15.91 6.28 -20.31
C PRO A 168 14.73 6.51 -21.27
N HIS A 169 13.59 6.95 -20.72
CA HIS A 169 12.35 7.22 -21.45
C HIS A 169 11.65 6.00 -22.08
N GLN A 170 12.21 4.80 -21.96
CA GLN A 170 11.51 3.57 -22.31
C GLN A 170 10.41 3.29 -21.28
N ARG A 171 9.26 2.80 -21.76
CA ARG A 171 8.12 2.42 -20.91
C ARG A 171 8.21 0.96 -20.50
N TYR A 172 7.87 0.69 -19.26
CA TYR A 172 7.86 -0.63 -18.64
C TYR A 172 6.53 -0.85 -17.93
N ASP A 173 5.91 -1.99 -18.19
CA ASP A 173 4.76 -2.44 -17.42
C ASP A 173 5.26 -3.10 -16.14
N VAL A 174 4.87 -2.56 -15.01
CA VAL A 174 5.27 -3.06 -13.70
C VAL A 174 4.06 -3.42 -12.85
N GLN A 175 4.26 -4.40 -11.99
CA GLN A 175 3.30 -4.81 -10.98
C GLN A 175 3.99 -4.77 -9.62
N LEU A 176 3.34 -4.16 -8.65
CA LEU A 176 3.81 -4.04 -7.28
C LEU A 176 2.73 -4.54 -6.33
N SER A 177 3.09 -5.46 -5.43
CA SER A 177 2.27 -5.84 -4.28
C SER A 177 2.57 -4.89 -3.12
N LEU A 178 1.55 -4.51 -2.38
CA LEU A 178 1.68 -3.71 -1.15
C LEU A 178 1.49 -4.66 0.03
N ASP A 179 2.57 -4.87 0.79
CA ASP A 179 2.64 -5.86 1.90
C ASP A 179 2.69 -5.19 3.27
#